data_27ff9cdc4a1b268f8bb802e847f7a23a
#
_entry.id   27ff9cdc4a1b268f8bb802e847f7a23a
#
_cell.length_a   1.000
_cell.length_b   1.000
_cell.length_c   1.000
_cell.angle_alpha   90.00
_cell.angle_beta   90.00
_cell.angle_gamma   90.00
#
_symmetry.space_group_name_H-M   'P 1'
#
loop_
_entity.id
_entity.type
_entity.pdbx_description
1 polymer ?
#
loop_
_entity_poly.entity_id
_entity_poly.type
_entity_poly.pdbx_seq_one_letter_code
_entity_poly.pdbx_strand_id
1 'polypeptide(L)'
;IKLEQNYRSTGNILNAANRVIANNKGRKEKTLWTANGEGELVHLRQFDTGYDEADFIAEDIKKEVRAGASYNDHAVLYRTNAQSRLLEEKFVAMNVPYKIVGGVNFYARREIKDLLAYLKTIDNGMDDIAVRRIINVPKRGIGLTTINRIQESAAERGLGFYETLMAPELIPGIGRSAAK
;
A
#
# COMPACT_ATOMS: atom_id res chain seq x y z
N ILE A 1 32.12 -7.35 -25.27
CA ILE A 1 32.03 -5.88 -25.17
C ILE A 1 31.61 -5.54 -23.77
N LYS A 2 32.28 -4.61 -23.08
CA LYS A 2 31.91 -4.06 -21.80
C LYS A 2 31.38 -2.64 -22.01
N LEU A 3 30.15 -2.36 -21.56
CA LEU A 3 29.59 -1.01 -21.55
C LEU A 3 29.82 -0.42 -20.15
N GLU A 4 30.85 0.42 -19.99
CA GLU A 4 31.28 0.92 -18.69
C GLU A 4 30.96 2.40 -18.48
N GLN A 5 30.70 3.15 -19.54
CA GLN A 5 30.31 4.54 -19.43
C GLN A 5 28.81 4.63 -19.01
N ASN A 6 28.55 5.41 -17.97
CA ASN A 6 27.22 5.72 -17.48
C ASN A 6 26.90 7.20 -17.79
N TYR A 7 25.70 7.45 -18.30
CA TYR A 7 25.23 8.78 -18.73
C TYR A 7 24.18 9.38 -17.78
N ARG A 8 23.77 8.63 -16.75
CA ARG A 8 22.70 9.03 -15.83
C ARG A 8 23.26 9.69 -14.58
N SER A 9 24.19 9.01 -13.91
CA SER A 9 24.62 9.33 -12.56
C SER A 9 25.92 10.13 -12.54
N THR A 10 26.16 10.83 -11.45
CA THR A 10 27.40 11.51 -11.13
C THR A 10 28.45 10.56 -10.53
N GLY A 11 29.69 11.01 -10.42
CA GLY A 11 30.83 10.20 -9.97
C GLY A 11 30.64 9.61 -8.57
N ASN A 12 30.17 10.40 -7.61
CA ASN A 12 29.98 9.95 -6.23
C ASN A 12 28.94 8.81 -6.12
N ILE A 13 27.88 8.86 -6.90
CA ILE A 13 26.87 7.77 -6.96
C ILE A 13 27.50 6.51 -7.54
N LEU A 14 28.27 6.62 -8.65
CA LEU A 14 28.90 5.47 -9.29
C LEU A 14 30.00 4.87 -8.41
N ASN A 15 30.77 5.70 -7.70
CA ASN A 15 31.78 5.23 -6.75
C ASN A 15 31.16 4.41 -5.63
N ALA A 16 30.04 4.88 -5.05
CA ALA A 16 29.29 4.12 -4.05
C ALA A 16 28.75 2.79 -4.62
N ALA A 17 28.13 2.82 -5.80
CA ALA A 17 27.63 1.64 -6.48
C ALA A 17 28.72 0.62 -6.81
N ASN A 18 29.87 1.07 -7.34
CA ASN A 18 31.02 0.21 -7.65
C ASN A 18 31.56 -0.47 -6.39
N ARG A 19 31.62 0.23 -5.25
CA ARG A 19 32.05 -0.34 -3.95
C ARG A 19 31.07 -1.40 -3.44
N VAL A 20 29.77 -1.14 -3.50
CA VAL A 20 28.76 -2.11 -3.08
C VAL A 20 28.83 -3.37 -3.91
N ILE A 21 28.89 -3.23 -5.24
CA ILE A 21 28.87 -4.39 -6.15
C ILE A 21 30.19 -5.17 -6.15
N ALA A 22 31.30 -4.58 -5.71
CA ALA A 22 32.60 -5.26 -5.59
C ALA A 22 32.55 -6.44 -4.61
N ASN A 23 31.60 -6.45 -3.65
CA ASN A 23 31.40 -7.57 -2.73
C ASN A 23 30.86 -8.84 -3.41
N ASN A 24 30.38 -8.75 -4.64
CA ASN A 24 29.87 -9.87 -5.41
C ASN A 24 31.00 -10.63 -6.12
N LYS A 25 31.41 -11.76 -5.56
CA LYS A 25 32.56 -12.58 -6.05
C LYS A 25 32.30 -13.29 -7.39
N GLY A 26 31.05 -13.52 -7.80
CA GLY A 26 30.70 -14.27 -9.02
C GLY A 26 30.47 -13.42 -10.27
N ARG A 27 30.71 -12.11 -10.24
CA ARG A 27 30.44 -11.21 -11.36
C ARG A 27 31.64 -11.07 -12.32
N LYS A 28 31.36 -10.72 -13.58
CA LYS A 28 32.41 -10.22 -14.49
C LYS A 28 32.81 -8.82 -14.02
N GLU A 29 34.09 -8.60 -13.88
CA GLU A 29 34.66 -7.29 -13.52
C GLU A 29 34.21 -6.21 -14.50
N LYS A 30 33.58 -5.18 -13.98
CA LYS A 30 33.11 -4.00 -14.68
C LYS A 30 33.12 -2.83 -13.72
N THR A 31 33.73 -1.72 -14.12
CA THR A 31 33.74 -0.48 -13.35
C THR A 31 33.01 0.60 -14.12
N LEU A 32 31.93 1.09 -13.57
CA LEU A 32 31.17 2.19 -14.17
C LEU A 32 31.91 3.52 -13.93
N TRP A 33 31.97 4.33 -14.97
CA TRP A 33 32.47 5.70 -14.92
C TRP A 33 31.53 6.66 -15.65
N THR A 34 31.67 7.96 -15.40
CA THR A 34 30.81 8.99 -16.01
C THR A 34 31.62 10.25 -16.31
N ALA A 35 31.12 11.03 -17.25
CA ALA A 35 31.60 12.38 -17.56
C ALA A 35 30.77 13.48 -16.88
N ASN A 36 29.76 13.13 -16.08
CA ASN A 36 28.81 14.08 -15.45
C ASN A 36 29.37 14.81 -14.21
N GLY A 37 30.68 14.77 -13.97
CA GLY A 37 31.31 15.35 -12.78
C GLY A 37 31.07 14.49 -11.52
N GLU A 38 31.54 14.99 -10.37
CA GLU A 38 31.46 14.25 -9.10
C GLU A 38 30.07 14.25 -8.49
N GLY A 39 29.36 15.38 -8.56
CA GLY A 39 28.03 15.56 -8.00
C GLY A 39 28.01 15.61 -6.47
N GLU A 40 26.82 15.59 -5.90
CA GLU A 40 26.59 15.59 -4.45
C GLU A 40 27.09 14.30 -3.79
N LEU A 41 27.45 14.40 -2.52
CA LEU A 41 27.86 13.25 -1.72
C LEU A 41 26.68 12.35 -1.40
N VAL A 42 26.94 11.05 -1.30
CA VAL A 42 25.95 10.09 -0.79
C VAL A 42 25.90 10.19 0.74
N HIS A 43 24.72 10.48 1.28
CA HIS A 43 24.49 10.57 2.72
C HIS A 43 23.95 9.26 3.29
N LEU A 44 24.54 8.81 4.39
CA LEU A 44 24.03 7.70 5.20
C LEU A 44 23.34 8.26 6.43
N ARG A 45 22.14 7.79 6.71
CA ARG A 45 21.39 8.07 7.94
C ARG A 45 21.01 6.76 8.60
N GLN A 46 21.00 6.75 9.92
CA GLN A 46 20.52 5.64 10.73
C GLN A 46 19.47 6.18 11.69
N PHE A 47 18.38 5.46 11.87
CA PHE A 47 17.25 5.82 12.72
C PHE A 47 16.97 4.69 13.70
N ASP A 48 16.45 5.03 14.87
CA ASP A 48 16.09 4.05 15.89
C ASP A 48 14.79 3.32 15.54
N THR A 49 13.88 4.00 14.84
CA THR A 49 12.60 3.42 14.40
C THR A 49 12.31 3.71 12.93
N GLY A 50 11.47 2.87 12.32
CA GLY A 50 10.97 3.13 10.97
C GLY A 50 10.05 4.37 10.90
N TYR A 51 9.48 4.80 12.02
CA TYR A 51 8.71 6.05 12.08
C TYR A 51 9.62 7.26 11.95
N ASP A 52 10.75 7.28 12.63
CA ASP A 52 11.72 8.37 12.55
C ASP A 52 12.33 8.46 11.14
N GLU A 53 12.57 7.29 10.51
CA GLU A 53 13.00 7.22 9.11
C GLU A 53 11.96 7.85 8.18
N ALA A 54 10.69 7.47 8.32
CA ALA A 54 9.61 7.98 7.48
C ALA A 54 9.36 9.49 7.70
N ASP A 55 9.47 9.96 8.95
CA ASP A 55 9.40 11.38 9.30
C ASP A 55 10.50 12.17 8.61
N PHE A 56 11.75 11.73 8.78
CA PHE A 56 12.91 12.37 8.16
C PHE A 56 12.77 12.46 6.63
N ILE A 57 12.39 11.36 5.97
CA ILE A 57 12.21 11.32 4.52
C ILE A 57 11.14 12.33 4.07
N ALA A 58 9.99 12.35 4.74
CA ALA A 58 8.90 13.25 4.38
C ALA A 58 9.28 14.74 4.59
N GLU A 59 9.99 15.05 5.68
CA GLU A 59 10.47 16.39 5.98
C GLU A 59 11.54 16.84 4.98
N ASP A 60 12.48 15.98 4.64
CA ASP A 60 13.56 16.28 3.70
C ASP A 60 13.00 16.56 2.30
N ILE A 61 12.08 15.73 1.81
CA ILE A 61 11.36 15.97 0.54
C ILE A 61 10.66 17.33 0.57
N LYS A 62 9.94 17.66 1.65
CA LYS A 62 9.25 18.96 1.76
C LYS A 62 10.22 20.13 1.80
N LYS A 63 11.37 19.96 2.41
CA LYS A 63 12.43 20.96 2.46
C LYS A 63 12.97 21.24 1.05
N GLU A 64 13.30 20.18 0.30
CA GLU A 64 13.79 20.30 -1.07
C GLU A 64 12.75 20.94 -2.00
N VAL A 65 11.47 20.56 -1.86
CA VAL A 65 10.37 21.17 -2.64
C VAL A 65 10.21 22.65 -2.31
N ARG A 66 10.35 23.08 -1.04
CA ARG A 66 10.36 24.50 -0.68
C ARG A 66 11.56 25.24 -1.26
N ALA A 67 12.67 24.53 -1.49
CA ALA A 67 13.86 25.08 -2.14
C ALA A 67 13.75 25.13 -3.67
N GLY A 68 12.65 24.65 -4.25
CA GLY A 68 12.36 24.73 -5.69
C GLY A 68 12.36 23.41 -6.45
N ALA A 69 12.62 22.28 -5.80
CA ALA A 69 12.48 20.96 -6.42
C ALA A 69 11.01 20.58 -6.64
N SER A 70 10.76 19.64 -7.53
CA SER A 70 9.43 19.04 -7.73
C SER A 70 9.30 17.77 -6.89
N TYR A 71 8.09 17.43 -6.44
CA TYR A 71 7.83 16.12 -5.84
C TYR A 71 8.20 14.96 -6.78
N ASN A 72 8.10 15.14 -8.10
CA ASN A 72 8.46 14.13 -9.10
C ASN A 72 9.98 13.90 -9.21
N ASP A 73 10.81 14.75 -8.62
CA ASP A 73 12.26 14.60 -8.64
C ASP A 73 12.74 13.63 -7.55
N HIS A 74 11.83 13.17 -6.68
CA HIS A 74 12.13 12.29 -5.56
C HIS A 74 11.64 10.87 -5.80
N ALA A 75 12.45 9.90 -5.37
CA ALA A 75 12.09 8.49 -5.35
C ALA A 75 12.57 7.83 -4.06
N VAL A 76 11.70 7.10 -3.39
CA VAL A 76 12.03 6.30 -2.21
C VAL A 76 12.00 4.83 -2.58
N LEU A 77 13.12 4.15 -2.41
CA LEU A 77 13.25 2.72 -2.70
C LEU A 77 13.33 1.93 -1.39
N TYR A 78 12.61 0.83 -1.32
CA TYR A 78 12.61 -0.06 -0.17
C TYR A 78 12.71 -1.52 -0.60
N ARG A 79 13.19 -2.38 0.29
CA ARG A 79 13.45 -3.79 -0.03
C ARG A 79 12.19 -4.63 -0.04
N THR A 80 11.25 -4.36 0.85
CA THR A 80 10.01 -5.15 1.02
C THR A 80 8.79 -4.26 1.05
N ASN A 81 7.67 -4.75 0.53
CA ASN A 81 6.40 -4.01 0.52
C ASN A 81 5.86 -3.67 1.92
N ALA A 82 6.34 -4.35 2.97
CA ALA A 82 5.96 -4.03 4.34
C ALA A 82 6.46 -2.65 4.80
N GLN A 83 7.61 -2.21 4.27
CA GLN A 83 8.22 -0.92 4.59
C GLN A 83 7.42 0.27 4.03
N SER A 84 6.65 0.07 2.93
CA SER A 84 5.89 1.15 2.32
C SER A 84 4.82 1.74 3.25
N ARG A 85 4.27 0.94 4.17
CA ARG A 85 3.17 1.37 5.03
C ARG A 85 3.50 2.60 5.85
N LEU A 86 4.64 2.62 6.53
CA LEU A 86 5.05 3.76 7.37
C LEU A 86 5.28 5.02 6.55
N LEU A 87 5.88 4.86 5.36
CA LEU A 87 6.08 5.94 4.41
C LEU A 87 4.73 6.49 3.92
N GLU A 88 3.79 5.61 3.53
CA GLU A 88 2.45 5.99 3.08
C GLU A 88 1.68 6.76 4.17
N GLU A 89 1.66 6.22 5.42
CA GLU A 89 1.01 6.87 6.56
C GLU A 89 1.58 8.27 6.81
N LYS A 90 2.92 8.41 6.76
CA LYS A 90 3.57 9.69 6.98
C LYS A 90 3.34 10.66 5.83
N PHE A 91 3.42 10.21 4.58
CA PHE A 91 3.17 11.08 3.40
C PHE A 91 1.74 11.59 3.39
N VAL A 92 0.75 10.77 3.77
CA VAL A 92 -0.65 11.20 3.93
C VAL A 92 -0.76 12.25 5.03
N ALA A 93 -0.21 11.98 6.22
CA ALA A 93 -0.26 12.89 7.37
C ALA A 93 0.38 14.25 7.09
N MET A 94 1.45 14.26 6.29
CA MET A 94 2.19 15.47 5.93
C MET A 94 1.76 16.11 4.60
N ASN A 95 0.73 15.59 3.94
CA ASN A 95 0.27 16.02 2.61
C ASN A 95 1.38 16.00 1.54
N VAL A 96 2.22 14.95 1.55
CA VAL A 96 3.21 14.70 0.50
C VAL A 96 2.55 13.81 -0.56
N PRO A 97 2.38 14.29 -1.81
CA PRO A 97 1.80 13.46 -2.87
C PRO A 97 2.77 12.33 -3.24
N TYR A 98 2.25 11.12 -3.40
CA TYR A 98 3.07 9.97 -3.75
C TYR A 98 2.36 8.99 -4.68
N LYS A 99 3.15 8.14 -5.34
CA LYS A 99 2.68 7.02 -6.16
C LYS A 99 3.50 5.78 -5.85
N ILE A 100 2.83 4.66 -5.59
CA ILE A 100 3.51 3.36 -5.44
C ILE A 100 3.69 2.72 -6.81
N VAL A 101 4.92 2.30 -7.09
CA VAL A 101 5.30 1.63 -8.34
C VAL A 101 5.64 0.17 -8.03
N GLY A 102 5.03 -0.77 -8.75
CA GLY A 102 5.29 -2.20 -8.59
C GLY A 102 4.65 -2.85 -7.35
N GLY A 103 3.75 -2.15 -6.68
CA GLY A 103 3.02 -2.63 -5.50
C GLY A 103 1.58 -2.16 -5.47
N VAL A 104 0.83 -2.65 -4.50
CA VAL A 104 -0.52 -2.17 -4.18
C VAL A 104 -0.45 -1.44 -2.86
N ASN A 105 -1.00 -0.23 -2.81
CA ASN A 105 -1.16 0.55 -1.58
C ASN A 105 -1.68 -0.35 -0.45
N PHE A 106 -1.11 -0.22 0.74
CA PHE A 106 -1.43 -1.08 1.89
C PHE A 106 -2.95 -1.18 2.13
N TYR A 107 -3.63 -0.05 2.17
CA TYR A 107 -5.08 0.01 2.40
C TYR A 107 -5.92 -0.44 1.19
N ALA A 108 -5.33 -0.57 0.02
CA ALA A 108 -5.99 -1.10 -1.17
C ALA A 108 -5.94 -2.62 -1.27
N ARG A 109 -5.12 -3.29 -0.44
CA ARG A 109 -5.02 -4.75 -0.40
C ARG A 109 -6.34 -5.37 0.02
N ARG A 110 -6.69 -6.51 -0.60
CA ARG A 110 -7.97 -7.18 -0.38
C ARG A 110 -8.18 -7.54 1.09
N GLU A 111 -7.19 -8.19 1.69
CA GLU A 111 -7.21 -8.64 3.08
C GLU A 111 -7.36 -7.49 4.07
N ILE A 112 -6.74 -6.34 3.79
CA ILE A 112 -6.85 -5.15 4.64
C ILE A 112 -8.26 -4.55 4.52
N LYS A 113 -8.78 -4.47 3.30
CA LYS A 113 -10.17 -4.02 3.07
C LYS A 113 -11.19 -4.94 3.74
N ASP A 114 -10.93 -6.25 3.76
CA ASP A 114 -11.81 -7.22 4.41
C ASP A 114 -11.79 -7.03 5.93
N LEU A 115 -10.60 -6.88 6.54
CA LEU A 115 -10.47 -6.59 7.97
C LEU A 115 -11.12 -5.26 8.37
N LEU A 116 -10.89 -4.21 7.58
CA LEU A 116 -11.54 -2.91 7.81
C LEU A 116 -13.06 -3.01 7.70
N ALA A 117 -13.58 -3.82 6.78
CA ALA A 117 -15.02 -4.02 6.65
C ALA A 117 -15.59 -4.75 7.88
N TYR A 118 -14.87 -5.72 8.47
CA TYR A 118 -15.26 -6.31 9.75
C TYR A 118 -15.34 -5.27 10.87
N LEU A 119 -14.28 -4.47 11.03
CA LEU A 119 -14.25 -3.43 12.05
C LEU A 119 -15.39 -2.40 11.88
N LYS A 120 -15.63 -1.97 10.64
CA LYS A 120 -16.75 -1.07 10.31
C LYS A 120 -18.11 -1.69 10.63
N THR A 121 -18.30 -2.98 10.33
CA THR A 121 -19.56 -3.68 10.65
C THR A 121 -19.77 -3.80 12.16
N ILE A 122 -18.71 -3.97 12.93
CA ILE A 122 -18.77 -4.01 14.40
C ILE A 122 -19.11 -2.62 14.97
N ASP A 123 -18.49 -1.58 14.44
CA ASP A 123 -18.70 -0.20 14.85
C ASP A 123 -20.08 0.32 14.42
N ASN A 124 -20.47 0.03 13.19
CA ASN A 124 -21.74 0.46 12.60
C ASN A 124 -22.33 -0.61 11.67
N GLY A 125 -23.26 -1.40 12.18
CA GLY A 125 -23.96 -2.43 11.40
C GLY A 125 -24.84 -1.88 10.26
N MET A 126 -25.03 -0.56 10.15
CA MET A 126 -25.77 0.07 9.05
C MET A 126 -24.91 0.37 7.82
N ASP A 127 -23.58 0.12 7.86
CA ASP A 127 -22.73 0.17 6.68
C ASP A 127 -22.93 -1.09 5.81
N ASP A 128 -23.98 -1.09 5.00
CA ASP A 128 -24.34 -2.20 4.11
C ASP A 128 -23.20 -2.60 3.16
N ILE A 129 -22.33 -1.66 2.78
CA ILE A 129 -21.17 -1.92 1.91
C ILE A 129 -20.16 -2.79 2.66
N ALA A 130 -19.89 -2.45 3.91
CA ALA A 130 -18.99 -3.22 4.76
C ALA A 130 -19.55 -4.62 5.03
N VAL A 131 -20.81 -4.72 5.42
CA VAL A 131 -21.49 -6.00 5.68
C VAL A 131 -21.49 -6.91 4.46
N ARG A 132 -21.87 -6.41 3.29
CA ARG A 132 -21.90 -7.17 2.04
C ARG A 132 -20.51 -7.62 1.60
N ARG A 133 -19.47 -6.85 1.93
CA ARG A 133 -18.10 -7.21 1.64
C ARG A 133 -17.67 -8.46 2.40
N ILE A 134 -18.04 -8.57 3.67
CA ILE A 134 -17.57 -9.64 4.56
C ILE A 134 -18.49 -10.85 4.63
N ILE A 135 -19.69 -10.79 4.08
CA ILE A 135 -20.70 -11.85 4.20
C ILE A 135 -20.18 -13.23 3.76
N ASN A 136 -19.26 -13.25 2.80
CA ASN A 136 -18.57 -14.45 2.30
C ASN A 136 -17.04 -14.44 2.58
N VAL A 137 -16.58 -13.70 3.54
CA VAL A 137 -15.16 -13.69 3.97
C VAL A 137 -15.12 -14.01 5.46
N PRO A 138 -14.68 -15.21 5.89
CA PRO A 138 -14.36 -16.38 5.08
C PRO A 138 -15.56 -16.93 4.29
N LYS A 139 -15.31 -17.79 3.32
CA LYS A 139 -16.35 -18.36 2.45
C LYS A 139 -17.41 -19.11 3.27
N ARG A 140 -18.68 -18.67 3.18
CA ARG A 140 -19.83 -19.23 3.90
C ARG A 140 -20.87 -19.86 2.97
N GLY A 141 -20.63 -19.88 1.66
CA GLY A 141 -21.55 -20.47 0.67
C GLY A 141 -22.80 -19.62 0.39
N ILE A 142 -22.81 -18.34 0.77
CA ILE A 142 -23.91 -17.41 0.51
C ILE A 142 -23.75 -16.88 -0.92
N GLY A 143 -24.59 -17.38 -1.84
CA GLY A 143 -24.55 -17.00 -3.24
C GLY A 143 -25.18 -15.63 -3.52
N LEU A 144 -24.96 -15.12 -4.73
CA LEU A 144 -25.50 -13.83 -5.17
C LEU A 144 -27.04 -13.78 -5.08
N THR A 145 -27.70 -14.89 -5.42
CA THR A 145 -29.16 -15.00 -5.31
C THR A 145 -29.65 -14.78 -3.87
N THR A 146 -28.94 -15.34 -2.89
CA THR A 146 -29.26 -15.16 -1.46
C THR A 146 -29.04 -13.70 -1.05
N ILE A 147 -27.93 -13.10 -1.49
CA ILE A 147 -27.63 -11.68 -1.21
C ILE A 147 -28.72 -10.76 -1.76
N ASN A 148 -29.18 -11.02 -3.00
CA ASN A 148 -30.24 -10.24 -3.62
C ASN A 148 -31.58 -10.37 -2.84
N ARG A 149 -31.94 -11.59 -2.41
CA ARG A 149 -33.13 -11.80 -1.59
C ARG A 149 -33.08 -11.07 -0.25
N ILE A 150 -31.92 -11.05 0.40
CA ILE A 150 -31.74 -10.27 1.62
C ILE A 150 -31.93 -8.79 1.34
N GLN A 151 -31.40 -8.29 0.24
CA GLN A 151 -31.53 -6.89 -0.12
C GLN A 151 -32.95 -6.48 -0.47
N GLU A 152 -33.67 -7.32 -1.22
CA GLU A 152 -35.11 -7.13 -1.54
C GLU A 152 -35.93 -7.10 -0.25
N SER A 153 -35.75 -8.08 0.63
CA SER A 153 -36.47 -8.14 1.92
C SER A 153 -36.12 -6.95 2.83
N ALA A 154 -34.87 -6.48 2.82
CA ALA A 154 -34.45 -5.27 3.55
C ALA A 154 -35.21 -4.03 3.04
N ALA A 155 -35.27 -3.86 1.72
CA ALA A 155 -35.97 -2.75 1.09
C ALA A 155 -37.48 -2.77 1.36
N GLU A 156 -38.14 -3.94 1.24
CA GLU A 156 -39.58 -4.11 1.50
C GLU A 156 -39.94 -3.80 2.96
N ARG A 157 -39.06 -4.12 3.89
CA ARG A 157 -39.29 -3.94 5.33
C ARG A 157 -38.75 -2.61 5.86
N GLY A 158 -38.05 -1.82 5.06
CA GLY A 158 -37.43 -0.56 5.47
C GLY A 158 -36.32 -0.77 6.52
N LEU A 159 -35.60 -1.92 6.46
CA LEU A 159 -34.56 -2.30 7.38
C LEU A 159 -33.16 -2.21 6.69
N GLY A 160 -32.10 -2.10 7.49
CA GLY A 160 -30.75 -2.26 7.00
C GLY A 160 -30.42 -3.71 6.61
N PHE A 161 -29.43 -3.89 5.77
CA PHE A 161 -29.01 -5.22 5.31
C PHE A 161 -28.58 -6.13 6.48
N TYR A 162 -27.78 -5.61 7.42
CA TYR A 162 -27.36 -6.33 8.61
C TYR A 162 -28.53 -6.69 9.54
N GLU A 163 -29.43 -5.75 9.75
CA GLU A 163 -30.62 -5.96 10.58
C GLU A 163 -31.53 -7.06 10.00
N THR A 164 -31.66 -7.10 8.68
CA THR A 164 -32.40 -8.16 7.99
C THR A 164 -31.73 -9.54 8.15
N LEU A 165 -30.41 -9.60 8.24
CA LEU A 165 -29.66 -10.85 8.51
C LEU A 165 -29.89 -11.41 9.91
N MET A 166 -30.33 -10.61 10.89
CA MET A 166 -30.57 -11.08 12.25
C MET A 166 -31.84 -11.96 12.36
N ALA A 167 -32.69 -11.96 11.34
CA ALA A 167 -33.90 -12.78 11.27
C ALA A 167 -34.02 -13.45 9.88
N PRO A 168 -33.09 -14.34 9.52
CA PRO A 168 -33.04 -14.92 8.19
C PRO A 168 -34.24 -15.81 7.84
N GLU A 169 -34.95 -16.34 8.83
CA GLU A 169 -36.18 -17.11 8.67
C GLU A 169 -37.34 -16.29 8.11
N LEU A 170 -37.29 -14.95 8.24
CA LEU A 170 -38.28 -14.04 7.72
C LEU A 170 -38.03 -13.64 6.26
N ILE A 171 -36.93 -14.11 5.66
CA ILE A 171 -36.59 -13.76 4.29
C ILE A 171 -37.08 -14.82 3.33
N PRO A 172 -38.03 -14.49 2.38
CA PRO A 172 -38.59 -15.46 1.48
C PRO A 172 -37.53 -16.19 0.63
N GLY A 173 -37.63 -17.52 0.58
CA GLY A 173 -36.78 -18.36 -0.27
C GLY A 173 -35.35 -18.55 0.21
N ILE A 174 -34.99 -18.16 1.42
CA ILE A 174 -33.72 -18.57 2.04
C ILE A 174 -33.89 -19.96 2.65
N GLY A 175 -33.04 -20.89 2.20
CA GLY A 175 -33.03 -22.26 2.73
C GLY A 175 -32.34 -22.35 4.10
N ARG A 176 -32.75 -23.36 4.90
CA ARG A 176 -32.21 -23.58 6.27
C ARG A 176 -30.69 -23.64 6.38
N SER A 177 -30.00 -24.05 5.33
CA SER A 177 -28.51 -24.12 5.31
C SER A 177 -27.85 -22.74 5.16
N ALA A 178 -28.53 -21.78 4.56
CA ALA A 178 -28.04 -20.41 4.41
C ALA A 178 -28.49 -19.49 5.57
N ALA A 179 -29.44 -19.96 6.38
CA ALA A 179 -29.94 -19.27 7.56
C ALA A 179 -29.18 -19.62 8.86
N LYS A 180 -28.26 -20.57 8.81
CA LYS A 180 -27.32 -20.92 9.89
C LYS A 180 -26.04 -20.13 9.80
#